data_c9b41fe0c26eb697fc91dc79d03057cf
#
_entry.id   c9b41fe0c26eb697fc91dc79d03057cf
#
_cell.length_a   1.000
_cell.length_b   1.000
_cell.length_c   1.000
_cell.angle_alpha   90.00
_cell.angle_beta   90.00
_cell.angle_gamma   90.00
#
_symmetry.space_group_name_H-M   'P 1'
#
loop_
_entity.id
_entity.type
_entity.pdbx_description
1 polymer ?
#
loop_
_entity_poly.entity_id
_entity_poly.type
_entity_poly.pdbx_seq_one_letter_code
_entity_poly.pdbx_strand_id
1 'polypeptide(L)'
;MASGPANSVKRVSTYCYNCVSGPDLMTVKVVDGVATEVEPNFAAADVHPARGKVCVKAYGLVQKTYNPNRIRTPMKRTNPKKGRDQDPGFVPISWDEALDLVAEKLAAVRAKGLVDDAGLPRLAVSLGHGGTPSNYMGTFPAFLAAWGPVDYSFGSGQGVKCVHSEHLYGEFWHRAFTVAADTPHCRYNIAVGANVDVTGGPCAVIRHADARVRGYKRVQVEPHLTATGACSAEWVPIRPKTDPAFLFALIHVLVCEHGLGKLDIPFLRDRTASPYLVGADGLYLRDPASGKPLVWDEAGARAVPHDTPGVRPAVAGSYRVASAVVVDADKERREYSDVEGATAYEMLVRHIEKYTPEWAESICDVKAATIRRIAGEYLEAAGIGETIEIDGKVLPLRPVAITLGKSVNNGWGAYECCWARTVLAALVGALENPGGLLGTTVRLNKTRDNRHLSVAPGEDGFMVQYFNPTSKEEWQTRPATRNLHQTLVPIVGHNGAWSQALGPTQLAWMFQDERPADWNLPMPTLPDVWL
;
A
#
# COMPACT_ATOMS: atom_id res chain seq x y z
N MET A 1 65.38 -9.26 -9.51
CA MET A 1 64.07 -9.17 -8.86
C MET A 1 63.07 -9.88 -9.75
N ALA A 2 62.61 -11.06 -9.35
CA ALA A 2 61.63 -11.80 -10.12
C ALA A 2 60.28 -11.09 -9.97
N SER A 3 59.70 -10.66 -11.09
CA SER A 3 58.30 -10.18 -11.13
C SER A 3 57.40 -11.32 -10.70
N GLY A 4 56.77 -11.19 -9.54
CA GLY A 4 55.71 -12.13 -9.10
C GLY A 4 54.60 -12.21 -10.15
N PRO A 5 53.83 -13.30 -10.19
CA PRO A 5 52.77 -13.44 -11.17
C PRO A 5 51.81 -12.24 -11.08
N ALA A 6 51.52 -11.65 -12.22
CA ALA A 6 50.59 -10.53 -12.30
C ALA A 6 49.25 -10.97 -11.73
N ASN A 7 48.73 -10.24 -10.72
CA ASN A 7 47.43 -10.53 -10.11
C ASN A 7 46.36 -10.58 -11.20
N SER A 8 45.57 -11.64 -11.22
CA SER A 8 44.45 -11.78 -12.16
C SER A 8 43.32 -10.85 -11.74
N VAL A 9 43.04 -9.84 -12.55
CA VAL A 9 41.94 -8.90 -12.29
C VAL A 9 40.79 -9.18 -13.25
N LYS A 10 39.61 -9.45 -12.72
CA LYS A 10 38.36 -9.58 -13.49
C LYS A 10 37.35 -8.54 -13.03
N ARG A 11 36.53 -8.06 -13.95
CA ARG A 11 35.34 -7.26 -13.67
C ARG A 11 34.09 -8.06 -14.04
N VAL A 12 33.23 -8.32 -13.05
CA VAL A 12 32.04 -9.16 -13.20
C VAL A 12 30.83 -8.26 -13.06
N SER A 13 30.03 -8.19 -14.12
CA SER A 13 28.75 -7.47 -14.07
C SER A 13 27.74 -8.26 -13.23
N THR A 14 27.05 -7.56 -12.36
CA THR A 14 26.02 -8.10 -11.49
C THR A 14 25.04 -7.00 -11.10
N TYR A 15 24.19 -7.25 -10.12
CA TYR A 15 23.23 -6.28 -9.61
C TYR A 15 23.17 -6.28 -8.09
N CYS A 16 22.78 -5.15 -7.52
CA CYS A 16 22.53 -5.01 -6.09
C CYS A 16 21.07 -5.33 -5.77
N TYR A 17 20.82 -6.18 -4.79
CA TYR A 17 19.46 -6.54 -4.35
C TYR A 17 19.22 -6.18 -2.87
N ASN A 18 19.78 -5.06 -2.41
CA ASN A 18 19.62 -4.62 -1.01
C ASN A 18 18.29 -3.91 -0.73
N CYS A 19 17.57 -3.49 -1.74
CA CYS A 19 16.27 -2.81 -1.59
C CYS A 19 15.32 -3.20 -2.72
N VAL A 20 14.04 -2.92 -2.51
CA VAL A 20 12.96 -3.22 -3.49
C VAL A 20 12.79 -2.15 -4.57
N SER A 21 13.57 -1.08 -4.53
CA SER A 21 13.47 0.02 -5.50
C SER A 21 14.02 -0.30 -6.89
N GLY A 22 14.39 -1.52 -7.10
CA GLY A 22 15.01 -2.02 -8.32
C GLY A 22 16.50 -2.31 -8.11
N PRO A 23 17.00 -3.37 -8.74
CA PRO A 23 18.40 -3.75 -8.63
C PRO A 23 19.28 -2.78 -9.42
N ASP A 24 20.16 -2.05 -8.74
CA ASP A 24 21.17 -1.26 -9.41
C ASP A 24 22.15 -2.19 -10.13
N LEU A 25 22.39 -1.96 -11.41
CA LEU A 25 23.38 -2.69 -12.17
C LEU A 25 24.78 -2.22 -11.79
N MET A 26 25.63 -3.13 -11.35
CA MET A 26 26.97 -2.82 -10.85
C MET A 26 28.01 -3.79 -11.40
N THR A 27 29.26 -3.43 -11.24
CA THR A 27 30.42 -4.26 -11.53
C THR A 27 31.15 -4.57 -10.24
N VAL A 28 31.59 -5.80 -10.09
CA VAL A 28 32.45 -6.23 -8.99
C VAL A 28 33.85 -6.51 -9.53
N LYS A 29 34.85 -5.83 -8.97
CA LYS A 29 36.25 -6.11 -9.23
C LYS A 29 36.68 -7.31 -8.39
N VAL A 30 37.21 -8.30 -9.07
CA VAL A 30 37.70 -9.54 -8.47
C VAL A 30 39.20 -9.63 -8.74
N VAL A 31 39.98 -9.78 -7.69
CA VAL A 31 41.45 -9.94 -7.75
C VAL A 31 41.77 -11.31 -7.18
N ASP A 32 42.42 -12.17 -7.96
CA ASP A 32 42.78 -13.54 -7.55
C ASP A 32 41.65 -14.35 -6.95
N GLY A 33 40.44 -14.20 -7.52
CA GLY A 33 39.24 -14.89 -7.05
C GLY A 33 38.49 -14.21 -5.88
N VAL A 34 39.04 -13.12 -5.34
CA VAL A 34 38.44 -12.38 -4.21
C VAL A 34 37.75 -11.09 -4.71
N ALA A 35 36.50 -10.89 -4.37
CA ALA A 35 35.78 -9.63 -4.62
C ALA A 35 36.38 -8.52 -3.73
N THR A 36 36.94 -7.49 -4.33
CA THR A 36 37.63 -6.42 -3.61
C THR A 36 36.91 -5.10 -3.61
N GLU A 37 36.11 -4.83 -4.63
CA GLU A 37 35.48 -3.52 -4.82
C GLU A 37 34.18 -3.65 -5.62
N VAL A 38 33.18 -2.81 -5.28
CA VAL A 38 32.01 -2.57 -6.12
C VAL A 38 32.23 -1.30 -6.92
N GLU A 39 32.02 -1.37 -8.21
CA GLU A 39 32.17 -0.26 -9.15
C GLU A 39 30.79 0.05 -9.81
N PRO A 40 30.52 1.32 -10.19
CA PRO A 40 29.40 1.65 -11.07
C PRO A 40 29.52 0.91 -12.41
N ASN A 41 28.40 0.58 -13.03
CA ASN A 41 28.36 -0.03 -14.36
C ASN A 41 27.84 0.95 -15.40
N PHE A 42 28.66 1.91 -15.80
CA PHE A 42 28.25 2.93 -16.77
C PHE A 42 27.99 2.36 -18.18
N ALA A 43 28.42 1.15 -18.48
CA ALA A 43 28.05 0.48 -19.72
C ALA A 43 26.57 0.12 -19.79
N ALA A 44 25.90 0.08 -18.63
CA ALA A 44 24.46 -0.14 -18.52
C ALA A 44 23.66 1.16 -18.30
N ALA A 45 24.22 2.32 -18.60
CA ALA A 45 23.60 3.61 -18.32
C ALA A 45 22.26 3.80 -19.07
N ASP A 46 22.15 3.28 -20.27
CA ASP A 46 20.95 3.41 -21.11
C ASP A 46 19.93 2.27 -20.88
N VAL A 47 20.30 1.28 -20.08
CA VAL A 47 19.46 0.08 -19.86
C VAL A 47 18.63 0.21 -18.58
N HIS A 48 19.13 0.94 -17.57
CA HIS A 48 18.52 1.01 -16.26
C HIS A 48 18.36 2.46 -15.77
N PRO A 49 17.23 2.83 -15.12
CA PRO A 49 16.98 4.21 -14.65
C PRO A 49 18.03 4.76 -13.69
N ALA A 50 18.81 3.91 -13.02
CA ALA A 50 19.95 4.34 -12.20
C ALA A 50 21.13 4.88 -13.03
N ARG A 51 21.08 4.80 -14.37
CA ARG A 51 22.12 5.28 -15.31
C ARG A 51 23.51 4.75 -14.96
N GLY A 52 23.59 3.46 -14.61
CA GLY A 52 24.83 2.78 -14.22
C GLY A 52 25.41 3.18 -12.86
N LYS A 53 24.73 4.04 -12.11
CA LYS A 53 25.17 4.47 -10.77
C LYS A 53 24.75 3.45 -9.71
N VAL A 54 25.47 3.44 -8.60
CA VAL A 54 25.15 2.62 -7.41
C VAL A 54 25.09 3.51 -6.17
N CYS A 55 24.26 3.14 -5.20
CA CYS A 55 24.18 3.89 -3.96
C CYS A 55 25.36 3.56 -3.02
N VAL A 56 25.62 4.44 -2.06
CA VAL A 56 26.72 4.29 -1.11
C VAL A 56 26.67 2.95 -0.33
N LYS A 57 25.49 2.39 -0.09
CA LYS A 57 25.33 1.11 0.60
C LYS A 57 25.86 -0.07 -0.21
N ALA A 58 25.81 -0.01 -1.53
CA ALA A 58 26.31 -1.06 -2.40
C ALA A 58 27.83 -1.21 -2.28
N TYR A 59 28.57 -0.12 -2.10
CA TYR A 59 30.02 -0.19 -1.86
C TYR A 59 30.39 -0.97 -0.60
N GLY A 60 29.51 -1.01 0.40
CA GLY A 60 29.68 -1.80 1.61
C GLY A 60 29.45 -3.32 1.46
N LEU A 61 29.02 -3.79 0.28
CA LEU A 61 28.71 -5.22 0.07
C LEU A 61 29.93 -6.12 0.22
N VAL A 62 31.11 -5.67 -0.23
CA VAL A 62 32.36 -6.43 -0.07
C VAL A 62 32.69 -6.60 1.40
N GLN A 63 32.62 -5.53 2.19
CA GLN A 63 32.84 -5.58 3.64
C GLN A 63 31.80 -6.47 4.35
N LYS A 64 30.54 -6.41 3.92
CA LYS A 64 29.48 -7.29 4.43
C LYS A 64 29.79 -8.77 4.12
N THR A 65 30.28 -9.06 2.93
CA THR A 65 30.60 -10.41 2.47
C THR A 65 31.75 -11.01 3.28
N TYR A 66 32.81 -10.24 3.50
CA TYR A 66 34.01 -10.70 4.19
C TYR A 66 34.12 -10.22 5.63
N ASN A 67 33.01 -9.84 6.25
CA ASN A 67 32.99 -9.45 7.65
C ASN A 67 33.49 -10.60 8.55
N PRO A 68 34.51 -10.36 9.40
CA PRO A 68 35.08 -11.40 10.26
C PRO A 68 34.08 -11.98 11.26
N ASN A 69 33.06 -11.18 11.62
CA ASN A 69 31.98 -11.60 12.52
C ASN A 69 30.79 -12.23 11.78
N ARG A 70 30.94 -12.50 10.47
CA ARG A 70 29.86 -13.14 9.70
C ARG A 70 29.60 -14.55 10.22
N ILE A 71 28.34 -14.84 10.54
CA ILE A 71 27.89 -16.19 10.87
C ILE A 71 27.97 -17.05 9.62
N ARG A 72 28.74 -18.13 9.68
CA ARG A 72 29.03 -19.06 8.56
C ARG A 72 28.48 -20.46 8.77
N THR A 73 28.09 -20.78 9.98
CA THR A 73 27.52 -22.07 10.38
C THR A 73 26.27 -21.86 11.21
N PRO A 74 25.37 -22.83 11.31
CA PRO A 74 24.28 -22.76 12.27
C PRO A 74 24.83 -22.56 13.69
N MET A 75 24.06 -21.78 14.48
CA MET A 75 24.44 -21.46 15.85
C MET A 75 23.37 -21.98 16.81
N LYS A 76 23.77 -22.76 17.80
CA LYS A 76 22.88 -23.28 18.84
C LYS A 76 23.03 -22.46 20.12
N ARG A 77 21.90 -22.01 20.65
CA ARG A 77 21.83 -21.35 21.95
C ARG A 77 21.98 -22.37 23.05
N THR A 78 22.95 -22.19 23.96
CA THR A 78 23.18 -23.08 25.10
C THR A 78 22.56 -22.57 26.39
N ASN A 79 22.43 -21.25 26.57
CA ASN A 79 21.78 -20.67 27.73
C ASN A 79 20.24 -20.64 27.56
N PRO A 80 19.48 -21.42 28.38
CA PRO A 80 18.02 -21.43 28.31
C PRO A 80 17.37 -20.12 28.81
N LYS A 81 18.08 -19.38 29.68
CA LYS A 81 17.56 -18.08 30.17
C LYS A 81 17.57 -17.04 29.08
N LYS A 82 16.46 -16.34 28.93
CA LYS A 82 16.29 -15.24 27.97
C LYS A 82 16.19 -13.92 28.71
N GLY A 83 16.71 -12.88 28.13
CA GLY A 83 16.68 -11.54 28.69
C GLY A 83 17.74 -10.65 28.02
N ARG A 84 17.61 -9.34 28.19
CA ARG A 84 18.54 -8.37 27.61
C ARG A 84 19.96 -8.53 28.18
N ASP A 85 20.05 -8.88 29.43
CA ASP A 85 21.33 -9.02 30.17
C ASP A 85 21.81 -10.48 30.26
N GLN A 86 21.26 -11.36 29.43
CA GLN A 86 21.63 -12.77 29.39
C GLN A 86 22.47 -13.06 28.15
N ASP A 87 23.69 -13.54 28.37
CA ASP A 87 24.49 -14.09 27.27
C ASP A 87 23.79 -15.34 26.74
N PRO A 88 23.42 -15.38 25.44
CA PRO A 88 22.79 -16.55 24.83
C PRO A 88 23.70 -17.78 24.79
N GLY A 89 25.00 -17.62 24.89
CA GLY A 89 25.98 -18.70 24.81
C GLY A 89 25.90 -19.45 23.46
N PHE A 90 25.88 -18.73 22.34
CA PHE A 90 25.81 -19.35 21.02
C PHE A 90 27.07 -20.12 20.68
N VAL A 91 26.92 -21.40 20.32
CA VAL A 91 28.00 -22.26 19.83
C VAL A 91 27.74 -22.74 18.41
N PRO A 92 28.77 -22.84 17.56
CA PRO A 92 28.63 -23.40 16.22
C PRO A 92 28.22 -24.89 16.30
N ILE A 93 27.33 -25.29 15.41
CA ILE A 93 26.93 -26.69 15.20
C ILE A 93 26.98 -27.04 13.70
N SER A 94 26.94 -28.33 13.38
CA SER A 94 26.82 -28.73 11.97
C SER A 94 25.43 -28.46 11.39
N TRP A 95 25.33 -28.46 10.06
CA TRP A 95 24.03 -28.38 9.40
C TRP A 95 23.17 -29.61 9.71
N ASP A 96 23.76 -30.80 9.79
CA ASP A 96 23.03 -32.03 10.11
C ASP A 96 22.41 -31.93 11.51
N GLU A 97 23.21 -31.55 12.51
CA GLU A 97 22.69 -31.32 13.87
C GLU A 97 21.58 -30.28 13.90
N ALA A 98 21.74 -29.18 13.16
CA ALA A 98 20.73 -28.13 13.12
C ALA A 98 19.43 -28.61 12.50
N LEU A 99 19.50 -29.34 11.39
CA LEU A 99 18.35 -29.88 10.69
C LEU A 99 17.63 -30.94 11.51
N ASP A 100 18.38 -31.83 12.16
CA ASP A 100 17.83 -32.85 13.05
C ASP A 100 17.08 -32.24 14.23
N LEU A 101 17.64 -31.22 14.87
CA LEU A 101 16.98 -30.48 15.97
C LEU A 101 15.68 -29.79 15.51
N VAL A 102 15.67 -29.21 14.33
CA VAL A 102 14.47 -28.58 13.78
C VAL A 102 13.43 -29.64 13.45
N ALA A 103 13.84 -30.71 12.77
CA ALA A 103 12.95 -31.82 12.39
C ALA A 103 12.32 -32.48 13.59
N GLU A 104 13.10 -32.76 14.66
CA GLU A 104 12.60 -33.34 15.91
C GLU A 104 11.52 -32.46 16.55
N LYS A 105 11.75 -31.15 16.65
CA LYS A 105 10.79 -30.23 17.23
C LYS A 105 9.51 -30.12 16.39
N LEU A 106 9.64 -30.07 15.08
CA LEU A 106 8.50 -30.04 14.17
C LEU A 106 7.71 -31.35 14.22
N ALA A 107 8.39 -32.51 14.29
CA ALA A 107 7.76 -33.81 14.45
C ALA A 107 6.96 -33.89 15.76
N ALA A 108 7.52 -33.36 16.86
CA ALA A 108 6.83 -33.30 18.15
C ALA A 108 5.57 -32.44 18.13
N VAL A 109 5.58 -31.35 17.36
CA VAL A 109 4.38 -30.55 17.13
C VAL A 109 3.37 -31.33 16.30
N ARG A 110 3.81 -31.94 15.20
CA ARG A 110 2.96 -32.70 14.29
C ARG A 110 2.29 -33.90 14.95
N ALA A 111 2.98 -34.55 15.92
CA ALA A 111 2.45 -35.67 16.69
C ALA A 111 1.22 -35.30 17.54
N LYS A 112 1.05 -34.01 17.88
CA LYS A 112 -0.13 -33.47 18.59
C LYS A 112 -1.29 -33.10 17.63
N GLY A 113 -1.14 -33.34 16.34
CA GLY A 113 -2.04 -32.88 15.29
C GLY A 113 -1.60 -31.56 14.67
N LEU A 114 -2.14 -31.24 13.50
CA LEU A 114 -1.80 -30.00 12.77
C LEU A 114 -2.56 -28.79 13.29
N VAL A 115 -3.73 -29.01 13.87
CA VAL A 115 -4.59 -27.97 14.46
C VAL A 115 -4.90 -28.33 15.90
N ASP A 116 -5.27 -27.35 16.70
CA ASP A 116 -5.74 -27.55 18.07
C ASP A 116 -7.25 -27.85 18.12
N ASP A 117 -7.80 -27.94 19.32
CA ASP A 117 -9.21 -28.24 19.54
C ASP A 117 -10.17 -27.13 19.05
N ALA A 118 -9.65 -25.91 18.88
CA ALA A 118 -10.37 -24.79 18.30
C ALA A 118 -10.22 -24.70 16.76
N GLY A 119 -9.49 -25.66 16.14
CA GLY A 119 -9.21 -25.67 14.71
C GLY A 119 -8.09 -24.72 14.28
N LEU A 120 -7.34 -24.15 15.22
CA LEU A 120 -6.24 -23.24 14.91
C LEU A 120 -4.94 -24.01 14.63
N PRO A 121 -4.14 -23.60 13.64
CA PRO A 121 -2.87 -24.24 13.33
C PRO A 121 -1.91 -24.21 14.52
N ARG A 122 -1.26 -25.36 14.81
CA ARG A 122 -0.27 -25.47 15.89
C ARG A 122 1.11 -24.95 15.50
N LEU A 123 1.35 -24.69 14.22
CA LEU A 123 2.56 -24.06 13.72
C LEU A 123 2.26 -22.63 13.28
N ALA A 124 2.90 -21.67 13.95
CA ALA A 124 2.91 -20.29 13.51
C ALA A 124 4.21 -19.96 12.79
N VAL A 125 4.10 -19.25 11.69
CA VAL A 125 5.23 -18.80 10.89
C VAL A 125 5.20 -17.28 10.79
N SER A 126 6.19 -16.62 11.35
CA SER A 126 6.36 -15.19 11.22
C SER A 126 7.53 -14.90 10.28
N LEU A 127 7.23 -14.42 9.10
CA LEU A 127 8.24 -13.90 8.17
C LEU A 127 8.37 -12.40 8.38
N GLY A 128 9.59 -11.94 8.40
CA GLY A 128 9.90 -10.53 8.27
C GLY A 128 9.46 -10.01 6.89
N HIS A 129 9.80 -8.77 6.60
CA HIS A 129 9.54 -8.21 5.29
C HIS A 129 10.18 -9.06 4.18
N GLY A 130 9.38 -9.54 3.25
CA GLY A 130 9.79 -10.39 2.15
C GLY A 130 10.61 -9.65 1.10
N GLY A 131 11.82 -9.23 1.48
CA GLY A 131 12.70 -8.48 0.57
C GLY A 131 13.33 -9.30 -0.54
N THR A 132 13.25 -10.63 -0.47
CA THR A 132 13.85 -11.51 -1.48
C THR A 132 12.85 -12.55 -1.98
N PRO A 133 12.90 -12.91 -3.27
CA PRO A 133 12.04 -13.94 -3.83
C PRO A 133 12.13 -15.30 -3.13
N SER A 134 13.30 -15.63 -2.58
CA SER A 134 13.51 -16.89 -1.85
C SER A 134 12.58 -17.08 -0.66
N ASN A 135 12.13 -16.01 -0.04
CA ASN A 135 11.26 -16.09 1.12
C ASN A 135 9.82 -16.50 0.77
N TYR A 136 9.36 -16.24 -0.45
CA TYR A 136 7.99 -16.54 -0.85
C TYR A 136 7.86 -17.26 -2.19
N MET A 137 8.95 -17.43 -2.92
CA MET A 137 8.96 -18.12 -4.22
C MET A 137 9.94 -19.30 -4.26
N GLY A 138 10.70 -19.52 -3.20
CA GLY A 138 11.71 -20.58 -3.11
C GLY A 138 11.29 -21.81 -2.31
N THR A 139 12.24 -22.37 -1.57
CA THR A 139 12.07 -23.61 -0.82
C THR A 139 11.11 -23.49 0.38
N PHE A 140 10.98 -22.31 0.95
CA PHE A 140 10.11 -22.10 2.09
C PHE A 140 8.62 -22.33 1.79
N PRO A 141 8.06 -21.82 0.67
CA PRO A 141 6.72 -22.21 0.24
C PRO A 141 6.55 -23.70 0.04
N ALA A 142 7.55 -24.40 -0.50
CA ALA A 142 7.50 -25.84 -0.65
C ALA A 142 7.41 -26.57 0.71
N PHE A 143 8.17 -26.10 1.71
CA PHE A 143 8.07 -26.60 3.08
C PHE A 143 6.65 -26.38 3.65
N LEU A 144 6.09 -25.18 3.52
CA LEU A 144 4.76 -24.89 4.03
C LEU A 144 3.67 -25.72 3.34
N ALA A 145 3.80 -25.92 2.02
CA ALA A 145 2.89 -26.78 1.25
C ALA A 145 2.95 -28.25 1.74
N ALA A 146 4.13 -28.74 2.07
CA ALA A 146 4.33 -30.10 2.61
C ALA A 146 3.86 -30.22 4.07
N TRP A 147 3.95 -29.15 4.84
CA TRP A 147 3.56 -29.15 6.26
C TRP A 147 2.05 -29.33 6.45
N GLY A 148 1.25 -28.48 5.81
CA GLY A 148 -0.19 -28.38 6.01
C GLY A 148 -0.62 -26.99 6.55
N PRO A 149 -1.68 -26.89 7.33
CA PRO A 149 -2.15 -25.62 7.87
C PRO A 149 -1.10 -24.93 8.77
N VAL A 150 -0.90 -23.63 8.55
CA VAL A 150 -0.04 -22.79 9.39
C VAL A 150 -0.73 -21.48 9.72
N ASP A 151 -0.46 -20.95 10.89
CA ASP A 151 -0.76 -19.57 11.24
C ASP A 151 0.38 -18.70 10.67
N TYR A 152 0.06 -17.93 9.64
CA TYR A 152 1.05 -17.22 8.84
C TYR A 152 1.01 -15.72 9.06
N SER A 153 2.08 -15.16 9.58
CA SER A 153 2.26 -13.72 9.71
C SER A 153 3.24 -13.17 8.68
N PHE A 154 2.78 -12.27 7.85
CA PHE A 154 3.61 -11.55 6.88
C PHE A 154 3.88 -10.12 7.36
N GLY A 155 5.13 -9.71 7.31
CA GLY A 155 5.57 -8.40 7.76
C GLY A 155 6.00 -8.38 9.22
N SER A 156 6.58 -7.29 9.64
CA SER A 156 7.10 -7.10 10.99
C SER A 156 6.09 -6.42 11.90
N GLY A 157 6.00 -6.89 13.12
CA GLY A 157 5.35 -6.19 14.21
C GLY A 157 3.85 -6.40 14.34
N GLN A 158 3.32 -5.76 15.34
CA GLN A 158 1.92 -5.72 15.72
C GLN A 158 1.17 -4.61 14.97
N GLY A 159 -0.13 -4.76 14.84
CA GLY A 159 -1.00 -3.73 14.28
C GLY A 159 -1.08 -3.73 12.76
N VAL A 160 -1.47 -2.60 12.19
CA VAL A 160 -1.66 -2.44 10.74
C VAL A 160 -0.33 -2.54 10.01
N LYS A 161 -0.24 -3.47 9.07
CA LYS A 161 0.91 -3.66 8.19
C LYS A 161 0.64 -2.99 6.84
N CYS A 162 1.67 -2.82 6.03
CA CYS A 162 1.51 -2.20 4.71
C CYS A 162 0.50 -2.93 3.81
N VAL A 163 0.27 -4.24 4.01
CA VAL A 163 -0.76 -4.99 3.28
C VAL A 163 -2.18 -4.60 3.68
N HIS A 164 -2.36 -4.10 4.91
CA HIS A 164 -3.65 -3.65 5.43
C HIS A 164 -3.97 -2.20 5.04
N SER A 165 -3.02 -1.47 4.52
CA SER A 165 -3.13 -0.05 4.22
C SER A 165 -2.64 0.25 2.80
N GLU A 166 -1.36 0.51 2.61
CA GLU A 166 -0.79 0.94 1.33
C GLU A 166 -1.14 0.01 0.16
N HIS A 167 -0.98 -1.31 0.34
CA HIS A 167 -1.23 -2.26 -0.75
C HIS A 167 -2.71 -2.50 -0.97
N LEU A 168 -3.52 -2.43 0.08
CA LEU A 168 -4.96 -2.52 -0.03
C LEU A 168 -5.53 -1.34 -0.83
N TYR A 169 -5.16 -0.12 -0.45
CA TYR A 169 -5.55 1.08 -1.20
C TYR A 169 -4.98 1.10 -2.62
N GLY A 170 -3.78 0.58 -2.82
CA GLY A 170 -3.19 0.38 -4.14
C GLY A 170 -4.05 -0.52 -5.02
N GLU A 171 -4.50 -1.66 -4.50
CA GLU A 171 -5.35 -2.60 -5.25
C GLU A 171 -6.71 -1.98 -5.59
N PHE A 172 -7.39 -1.38 -4.63
CA PHE A 172 -8.76 -0.93 -4.82
C PHE A 172 -8.86 0.30 -5.70
N TRP A 173 -8.01 1.29 -5.48
CA TRP A 173 -8.14 2.57 -6.17
C TRP A 173 -7.15 2.76 -7.31
N HIS A 174 -6.07 1.98 -7.34
CA HIS A 174 -5.03 2.08 -8.36
C HIS A 174 -4.82 0.79 -9.16
N ARG A 175 -5.47 -0.30 -8.77
CA ARG A 175 -5.27 -1.64 -9.36
C ARG A 175 -3.79 -2.02 -9.45
N ALA A 176 -3.04 -1.66 -8.43
CA ALA A 176 -1.60 -1.83 -8.34
C ALA A 176 -1.15 -2.13 -6.93
N PHE A 177 -0.01 -2.82 -6.79
CA PHE A 177 0.51 -3.20 -5.48
C PHE A 177 0.98 -2.00 -4.65
N THR A 178 1.51 -0.98 -5.27
CA THR A 178 1.96 0.25 -4.63
C THR A 178 1.56 1.47 -5.44
N VAL A 179 1.62 2.61 -4.79
CA VAL A 179 1.26 3.90 -5.36
C VAL A 179 2.44 4.84 -5.27
N ALA A 180 2.68 5.61 -6.30
CA ALA A 180 3.74 6.61 -6.33
C ALA A 180 3.29 7.88 -7.05
N ALA A 181 3.96 8.98 -6.78
CA ALA A 181 3.81 10.20 -7.56
C ALA A 181 4.32 9.99 -8.99
N ASP A 182 3.59 10.47 -9.98
CA ASP A 182 4.07 10.62 -11.35
C ASP A 182 5.09 11.76 -11.43
N THR A 183 6.26 11.52 -10.87
CA THR A 183 7.31 12.54 -10.71
C THR A 183 7.69 13.26 -12.00
N PRO A 184 7.67 12.62 -13.20
CA PRO A 184 7.92 13.33 -14.46
C PRO A 184 6.99 14.50 -14.75
N HIS A 185 5.73 14.43 -14.33
CA HIS A 185 4.70 15.43 -14.60
C HIS A 185 4.21 16.14 -13.35
N CYS A 186 4.56 15.66 -12.15
CA CYS A 186 4.17 16.25 -10.88
C CYS A 186 4.83 17.61 -10.66
N ARG A 187 4.07 18.60 -10.16
CA ARG A 187 4.58 19.93 -9.78
C ARG A 187 4.68 20.11 -8.27
N TYR A 188 3.78 19.50 -7.52
CA TYR A 188 3.72 19.64 -6.06
C TYR A 188 3.47 18.30 -5.38
N ASN A 189 4.35 17.92 -4.45
CA ASN A 189 4.21 16.68 -3.71
C ASN A 189 4.36 16.91 -2.20
N ILE A 190 3.37 16.51 -1.43
CA ILE A 190 3.44 16.42 0.03
C ILE A 190 3.96 15.01 0.37
N ALA A 191 5.21 14.91 0.82
CA ALA A 191 5.84 13.65 1.16
C ALA A 191 5.89 13.49 2.68
N VAL A 192 5.19 12.50 3.21
CA VAL A 192 5.03 12.30 4.66
C VAL A 192 5.84 11.08 5.11
N GLY A 193 6.83 11.28 5.95
CA GLY A 193 7.57 10.24 6.66
C GLY A 193 8.47 9.35 5.82
N ALA A 194 8.95 9.79 4.65
CA ALA A 194 9.77 8.97 3.76
C ALA A 194 11.12 9.62 3.41
N ASN A 195 12.21 9.04 3.85
CA ASN A 195 13.57 9.45 3.48
C ASN A 195 14.03 8.79 2.16
N VAL A 196 13.29 9.07 1.06
CA VAL A 196 13.42 8.34 -0.21
C VAL A 196 14.76 8.56 -0.92
N ASP A 197 15.39 9.72 -0.75
CA ASP A 197 16.68 10.01 -1.38
C ASP A 197 17.85 9.22 -0.76
N VAL A 198 17.63 8.61 0.41
CA VAL A 198 18.56 7.67 1.04
C VAL A 198 18.14 6.22 0.84
N THR A 199 16.84 5.92 0.93
CA THR A 199 16.33 4.55 0.94
C THR A 199 15.92 4.02 -0.42
N GLY A 200 15.62 4.90 -1.37
CA GLY A 200 15.11 4.54 -2.70
C GLY A 200 16.19 4.32 -3.77
N GLY A 201 17.49 4.32 -3.40
CA GLY A 201 18.58 4.11 -4.32
C GLY A 201 18.78 5.25 -5.35
N PRO A 202 19.72 5.10 -6.30
CA PRO A 202 20.03 6.12 -7.31
C PRO A 202 18.83 6.52 -8.17
N CYS A 203 17.93 5.59 -8.47
CA CYS A 203 16.74 5.89 -9.29
C CYS A 203 15.85 6.96 -8.65
N ALA A 204 15.62 6.89 -7.34
CA ALA A 204 14.83 7.88 -6.63
C ALA A 204 15.49 9.26 -6.61
N VAL A 205 16.81 9.29 -6.36
CA VAL A 205 17.59 10.52 -6.32
C VAL A 205 17.61 11.20 -7.69
N ILE A 206 17.89 10.44 -8.76
CA ILE A 206 17.98 10.97 -10.13
C ILE A 206 16.61 11.53 -10.53
N ARG A 207 15.54 10.76 -10.34
CA ARG A 207 14.18 11.18 -10.68
C ARG A 207 13.76 12.45 -9.93
N HIS A 208 14.10 12.56 -8.66
CA HIS A 208 13.83 13.74 -7.86
C HIS A 208 14.66 14.94 -8.33
N ALA A 209 15.96 14.75 -8.61
CA ALA A 209 16.81 15.81 -9.12
C ALA A 209 16.31 16.34 -10.48
N ASP A 210 15.98 15.43 -11.41
CA ASP A 210 15.42 15.79 -12.72
C ASP A 210 14.07 16.54 -12.59
N ALA A 211 13.23 16.13 -11.64
CA ALA A 211 11.98 16.82 -11.36
C ALA A 211 12.18 18.24 -10.82
N ARG A 212 13.11 18.43 -9.90
CA ARG A 212 13.44 19.76 -9.35
C ARG A 212 13.91 20.74 -10.42
N VAL A 213 14.69 20.28 -11.40
CA VAL A 213 15.10 21.13 -12.53
C VAL A 213 13.88 21.63 -13.34
N ARG A 214 12.79 20.86 -13.36
CA ARG A 214 11.53 21.25 -14.01
C ARG A 214 10.59 22.09 -13.10
N GLY A 215 11.01 22.46 -11.89
CA GLY A 215 10.21 23.25 -10.97
C GLY A 215 9.35 22.44 -9.98
N TYR A 216 9.55 21.12 -9.88
CA TYR A 216 8.86 20.30 -8.90
C TYR A 216 9.15 20.75 -7.47
N LYS A 217 8.11 21.00 -6.70
CA LYS A 217 8.16 21.36 -5.28
C LYS A 217 7.76 20.16 -4.42
N ARG A 218 8.66 19.74 -3.52
CA ARG A 218 8.35 18.76 -2.49
C ARG A 218 8.31 19.42 -1.13
N VAL A 219 7.21 19.23 -0.41
CA VAL A 219 7.07 19.55 1.02
C VAL A 219 7.29 18.24 1.78
N GLN A 220 8.35 18.18 2.56
CA GLN A 220 8.72 16.99 3.33
C GLN A 220 8.23 17.15 4.77
N VAL A 221 7.26 16.32 5.16
CA VAL A 221 6.66 16.29 6.50
C VAL A 221 7.24 15.12 7.27
N GLU A 222 8.09 15.42 8.27
CA GLU A 222 8.76 14.37 9.06
C GLU A 222 9.29 14.92 10.39
N PRO A 223 9.47 14.06 11.43
CA PRO A 223 9.84 14.53 12.77
C PRO A 223 11.24 15.16 12.88
N HIS A 224 12.17 14.76 12.03
CA HIS A 224 13.54 15.29 12.01
C HIS A 224 14.01 15.54 10.58
N LEU A 225 14.87 16.52 10.41
CA LEU A 225 15.41 16.85 9.09
C LEU A 225 16.31 15.74 8.58
N THR A 226 15.81 15.01 7.58
CA THR A 226 16.59 13.99 6.86
C THR A 226 17.30 14.56 5.64
N ALA A 227 18.14 13.75 4.97
CA ALA A 227 18.73 14.14 3.70
C ALA A 227 17.65 14.46 2.64
N THR A 228 16.54 13.73 2.65
CA THR A 228 15.37 13.99 1.78
C THR A 228 14.74 15.34 2.12
N GLY A 229 14.55 15.65 3.40
CA GLY A 229 14.04 16.94 3.85
C GLY A 229 14.97 18.09 3.46
N ALA A 230 16.28 17.92 3.64
CA ALA A 230 17.27 18.91 3.28
C ALA A 230 17.33 19.20 1.76
N CYS A 231 16.96 18.23 0.92
CA CYS A 231 16.86 18.37 -0.53
C CYS A 231 15.46 18.79 -1.01
N SER A 232 14.48 18.91 -0.13
CA SER A 232 13.12 19.35 -0.44
C SER A 232 13.01 20.88 -0.53
N ALA A 233 11.92 21.38 -1.07
CA ALA A 233 11.64 22.82 -1.09
C ALA A 233 11.33 23.33 0.33
N GLU A 234 10.73 22.47 1.14
CA GLU A 234 10.37 22.80 2.53
C GLU A 234 10.40 21.54 3.39
N TRP A 235 10.86 21.68 4.63
CA TRP A 235 10.71 20.70 5.69
C TRP A 235 9.72 21.19 6.74
N VAL A 236 8.73 20.35 7.04
CA VAL A 236 7.70 20.61 8.04
C VAL A 236 7.89 19.61 9.18
N PRO A 237 8.38 20.04 10.35
CA PRO A 237 8.48 19.17 11.51
C PRO A 237 7.09 18.78 12.01
N ILE A 238 6.92 17.51 12.32
CA ILE A 238 5.67 16.96 12.84
C ILE A 238 5.96 16.07 14.05
N ARG A 239 5.06 16.05 15.02
CA ARG A 239 5.13 15.08 16.13
C ARG A 239 4.97 13.65 15.59
N PRO A 240 5.84 12.69 15.99
CA PRO A 240 5.76 11.31 15.51
C PRO A 240 4.38 10.68 15.69
N LYS A 241 3.91 9.98 14.64
CA LYS A 241 2.61 9.26 14.63
C LYS A 241 1.36 10.11 14.76
N THR A 242 1.46 11.39 14.45
CA THR A 242 0.28 12.29 14.36
C THR A 242 -0.06 12.68 12.93
N ASP A 243 0.50 11.99 11.97
CA ASP A 243 0.29 12.20 10.53
C ASP A 243 -1.20 12.23 10.11
N PRO A 244 -2.10 11.38 10.70
CA PRO A 244 -3.52 11.45 10.38
C PRO A 244 -4.14 12.82 10.68
N ALA A 245 -3.75 13.46 11.81
CA ALA A 245 -4.29 14.76 12.18
C ALA A 245 -3.93 15.84 11.14
N PHE A 246 -2.69 15.84 10.66
CA PHE A 246 -2.24 16.73 9.60
C PHE A 246 -3.01 16.51 8.30
N LEU A 247 -3.16 15.24 7.87
CA LEU A 247 -3.83 14.90 6.62
C LEU A 247 -5.34 15.19 6.66
N PHE A 248 -6.00 14.92 7.80
CA PHE A 248 -7.42 15.24 7.97
C PHE A 248 -7.69 16.74 7.95
N ALA A 249 -6.79 17.53 8.55
CA ALA A 249 -6.89 18.98 8.45
C ALA A 249 -6.68 19.52 7.04
N LEU A 250 -5.85 18.88 6.20
CA LEU A 250 -5.78 19.23 4.78
C LEU A 250 -7.12 18.96 4.08
N ILE A 251 -7.79 17.83 4.38
CA ILE A 251 -9.12 17.55 3.83
C ILE A 251 -10.10 18.63 4.29
N HIS A 252 -10.10 18.97 5.58
CA HIS A 252 -10.96 20.02 6.13
C HIS A 252 -10.81 21.34 5.35
N VAL A 253 -9.58 21.78 5.14
CA VAL A 253 -9.31 23.03 4.39
C VAL A 253 -9.89 22.95 2.98
N LEU A 254 -9.70 21.83 2.28
CA LEU A 254 -10.20 21.68 0.92
C LEU A 254 -11.74 21.69 0.86
N VAL A 255 -12.40 20.94 1.71
CA VAL A 255 -13.87 20.74 1.61
C VAL A 255 -14.68 21.78 2.39
N CYS A 256 -14.18 22.25 3.55
CA CYS A 256 -14.93 23.19 4.40
C CYS A 256 -14.51 24.66 4.18
N GLU A 257 -13.22 24.96 3.97
CA GLU A 257 -12.75 26.33 3.82
C GLU A 257 -12.72 26.78 2.35
N HIS A 258 -12.27 25.93 1.41
CA HIS A 258 -12.30 26.24 -0.02
C HIS A 258 -13.63 25.87 -0.69
N GLY A 259 -14.24 24.77 -0.27
CA GLY A 259 -15.54 24.30 -0.72
C GLY A 259 -15.55 23.62 -2.08
N LEU A 260 -16.67 22.96 -2.39
CA LEU A 260 -16.86 22.11 -3.57
C LEU A 260 -16.50 22.81 -4.89
N GLY A 261 -16.82 24.12 -5.02
CA GLY A 261 -16.58 24.86 -6.26
C GLY A 261 -15.11 24.99 -6.68
N LYS A 262 -14.17 24.65 -5.80
CA LYS A 262 -12.73 24.63 -6.10
C LYS A 262 -12.18 23.24 -6.38
N LEU A 263 -13.00 22.20 -6.24
CA LEU A 263 -12.61 20.80 -6.40
C LEU A 263 -12.90 20.30 -7.82
N ASP A 264 -12.39 19.11 -8.15
CA ASP A 264 -12.63 18.48 -9.46
C ASP A 264 -14.02 17.82 -9.49
N ILE A 265 -15.06 18.63 -9.65
CA ILE A 265 -16.45 18.18 -9.66
C ILE A 265 -16.71 17.09 -10.72
N PRO A 266 -16.20 17.19 -11.96
CA PRO A 266 -16.35 16.11 -12.94
C PRO A 266 -15.77 14.79 -12.45
N PHE A 267 -14.56 14.81 -11.88
CA PHE A 267 -13.94 13.61 -11.33
C PHE A 267 -14.75 13.03 -10.17
N LEU A 268 -15.16 13.86 -9.22
CA LEU A 268 -15.98 13.44 -8.08
C LEU A 268 -17.30 12.82 -8.52
N ARG A 269 -17.96 13.41 -9.51
CA ARG A 269 -19.24 12.94 -10.05
C ARG A 269 -19.10 11.62 -10.80
N ASP A 270 -18.10 11.52 -11.68
CA ASP A 270 -18.06 10.47 -12.69
C ASP A 270 -17.14 9.29 -12.30
N ARG A 271 -16.26 9.49 -11.30
CA ARG A 271 -15.21 8.53 -10.94
C ARG A 271 -15.20 8.11 -9.48
N THR A 272 -16.08 8.65 -8.66
CA THR A 272 -16.18 8.32 -7.23
C THR A 272 -17.63 8.04 -6.84
N ALA A 273 -17.81 7.53 -5.63
CA ALA A 273 -19.13 7.36 -5.03
C ALA A 273 -19.68 8.66 -4.41
N SER A 274 -19.02 9.81 -4.62
CA SER A 274 -19.44 11.10 -4.05
C SER A 274 -20.93 11.43 -4.26
N PRO A 275 -21.56 11.10 -5.41
CA PRO A 275 -22.98 11.36 -5.64
C PRO A 275 -23.94 10.36 -4.98
N TYR A 276 -23.45 9.23 -4.46
CA TYR A 276 -24.33 8.19 -3.92
C TYR A 276 -25.05 8.68 -2.67
N LEU A 277 -26.34 8.37 -2.58
CA LEU A 277 -27.16 8.78 -1.46
C LEU A 277 -26.99 7.80 -0.27
N VAL A 278 -26.75 8.34 0.89
CA VAL A 278 -26.52 7.64 2.14
C VAL A 278 -27.63 8.00 3.13
N GLY A 279 -28.24 7.00 3.75
CA GLY A 279 -29.28 7.18 4.77
C GLY A 279 -28.70 7.58 6.14
N ALA A 280 -29.58 7.88 7.07
CA ALA A 280 -29.19 8.26 8.44
C ALA A 280 -28.47 7.15 9.22
N ASP A 281 -28.62 5.90 8.76
CA ASP A 281 -27.94 4.71 9.30
C ASP A 281 -26.53 4.51 8.73
N GLY A 282 -26.07 5.43 7.86
CA GLY A 282 -24.75 5.35 7.22
C GLY A 282 -24.70 4.36 6.05
N LEU A 283 -25.81 3.78 5.64
CA LEU A 283 -25.86 2.82 4.54
C LEU A 283 -26.34 3.48 3.24
N TYR A 284 -25.88 2.95 2.10
CA TYR A 284 -26.31 3.44 0.81
C TYR A 284 -27.80 3.17 0.57
N LEU A 285 -28.51 4.20 0.17
CA LEU A 285 -29.85 4.08 -0.35
C LEU A 285 -29.78 3.46 -1.75
N ARG A 286 -30.48 2.35 -1.94
CA ARG A 286 -30.49 1.58 -3.18
C ARG A 286 -31.86 1.55 -3.81
N ASP A 287 -31.90 1.45 -5.10
CA ASP A 287 -33.12 1.24 -5.85
C ASP A 287 -33.77 -0.11 -5.47
N PRO A 288 -35.06 -0.13 -5.08
CA PRO A 288 -35.73 -1.36 -4.66
C PRO A 288 -35.76 -2.47 -5.70
N ALA A 289 -35.77 -2.09 -7.00
CA ALA A 289 -35.91 -3.05 -8.10
C ALA A 289 -34.56 -3.64 -8.54
N SER A 290 -33.53 -2.80 -8.65
CA SER A 290 -32.22 -3.22 -9.18
C SER A 290 -31.16 -3.48 -8.10
N GLY A 291 -31.37 -2.99 -6.86
CA GLY A 291 -30.36 -3.03 -5.80
C GLY A 291 -29.19 -2.05 -5.99
N LYS A 292 -29.19 -1.25 -7.07
CA LYS A 292 -28.12 -0.30 -7.38
C LYS A 292 -28.19 0.93 -6.49
N PRO A 293 -27.04 1.56 -6.15
CA PRO A 293 -27.02 2.81 -5.39
C PRO A 293 -27.84 3.90 -6.08
N LEU A 294 -28.53 4.69 -5.30
CA LEU A 294 -29.28 5.84 -5.79
C LEU A 294 -28.39 7.09 -5.82
N VAL A 295 -28.62 7.92 -6.82
CA VAL A 295 -28.08 9.27 -6.95
C VAL A 295 -29.23 10.25 -7.15
N TRP A 296 -29.01 11.52 -6.82
CA TRP A 296 -30.00 12.56 -7.09
C TRP A 296 -29.78 13.14 -8.47
N ASP A 297 -30.77 13.01 -9.36
CA ASP A 297 -30.78 13.68 -10.66
C ASP A 297 -31.16 15.15 -10.50
N GLU A 298 -30.19 16.06 -10.74
CA GLU A 298 -30.42 17.50 -10.61
C GLU A 298 -31.52 18.03 -11.56
N ALA A 299 -31.59 17.46 -12.75
CA ALA A 299 -32.56 17.92 -13.78
C ALA A 299 -33.96 17.38 -13.53
N GLY A 300 -34.05 16.10 -13.14
CA GLY A 300 -35.32 15.43 -12.88
C GLY A 300 -35.85 15.61 -11.46
N ALA A 301 -35.09 16.21 -10.55
CA ALA A 301 -35.41 16.40 -9.12
C ALA A 301 -35.92 15.12 -8.47
N ARG A 302 -35.24 14.01 -8.68
CA ARG A 302 -35.61 12.68 -8.16
C ARG A 302 -34.38 11.80 -7.97
N ALA A 303 -34.52 10.80 -7.08
CA ALA A 303 -33.53 9.76 -6.94
C ALA A 303 -33.68 8.71 -8.05
N VAL A 304 -32.57 8.30 -8.64
CA VAL A 304 -32.48 7.29 -9.71
C VAL A 304 -31.26 6.40 -9.52
N PRO A 305 -31.25 5.17 -10.06
CA PRO A 305 -30.05 4.34 -10.08
C PRO A 305 -28.85 5.07 -10.68
N HIS A 306 -27.66 4.87 -10.12
CA HIS A 306 -26.45 5.62 -10.46
C HIS A 306 -26.05 5.55 -11.95
N ASP A 307 -26.43 4.48 -12.65
CA ASP A 307 -26.10 4.23 -14.05
C ASP A 307 -27.24 4.57 -15.02
N THR A 308 -28.24 5.33 -14.56
CA THR A 308 -29.33 5.78 -15.40
C THR A 308 -28.81 6.71 -16.50
N PRO A 309 -29.04 6.39 -17.80
CA PRO A 309 -28.52 7.19 -18.89
C PRO A 309 -29.02 8.64 -18.88
N GLY A 310 -28.13 9.57 -19.21
CA GLY A 310 -28.48 11.01 -19.36
C GLY A 310 -28.67 11.77 -18.05
N VAL A 311 -28.43 11.14 -16.92
CA VAL A 311 -28.53 11.77 -15.59
C VAL A 311 -27.26 12.58 -15.29
N ARG A 312 -27.46 13.72 -14.64
CA ARG A 312 -26.39 14.51 -14.05
C ARG A 312 -26.50 14.45 -12.53
N PRO A 313 -25.77 13.54 -11.87
CA PRO A 313 -25.84 13.37 -10.43
C PRO A 313 -25.38 14.61 -9.66
N ALA A 314 -26.12 14.99 -8.64
CA ALA A 314 -25.66 15.97 -7.65
C ALA A 314 -24.49 15.38 -6.85
N VAL A 315 -23.44 16.17 -6.64
CA VAL A 315 -22.27 15.76 -5.85
C VAL A 315 -22.47 16.05 -4.36
N ALA A 316 -23.18 17.12 -4.01
CA ALA A 316 -23.41 17.54 -2.63
C ALA A 316 -24.91 17.76 -2.37
N GLY A 317 -25.30 17.69 -1.10
CA GLY A 317 -26.64 18.00 -0.62
C GLY A 317 -27.37 16.82 0.02
N SER A 318 -28.55 17.13 0.56
CA SER A 318 -29.50 16.17 1.14
C SER A 318 -30.83 16.24 0.43
N TYR A 319 -31.44 15.09 0.19
CA TYR A 319 -32.60 14.95 -0.69
C TYR A 319 -33.64 13.99 -0.09
N ARG A 320 -34.91 14.23 -0.39
CA ARG A 320 -35.99 13.29 -0.06
C ARG A 320 -36.10 12.21 -1.14
N VAL A 321 -35.98 10.98 -0.74
CA VAL A 321 -36.08 9.79 -1.60
C VAL A 321 -37.40 9.10 -1.35
N ALA A 322 -38.23 8.99 -2.37
CA ALA A 322 -39.57 8.45 -2.24
C ALA A 322 -39.59 6.96 -1.82
N SER A 323 -38.65 6.19 -2.33
CA SER A 323 -38.52 4.76 -2.00
C SER A 323 -37.06 4.32 -2.14
N ALA A 324 -36.59 3.59 -1.16
CA ALA A 324 -35.24 3.03 -1.16
C ALA A 324 -35.18 1.74 -0.35
N VAL A 325 -34.14 0.95 -0.59
CA VAL A 325 -33.74 -0.14 0.29
C VAL A 325 -32.31 0.07 0.75
N VAL A 326 -31.99 -0.45 1.92
CA VAL A 326 -30.62 -0.59 2.40
C VAL A 326 -30.31 -2.07 2.60
N VAL A 327 -29.05 -2.42 2.47
CA VAL A 327 -28.53 -3.77 2.74
C VAL A 327 -27.37 -3.60 3.71
N ASP A 328 -27.49 -4.19 4.89
CA ASP A 328 -26.44 -4.11 5.90
C ASP A 328 -25.36 -5.19 5.75
N ALA A 329 -24.42 -5.22 6.67
CA ALA A 329 -23.31 -6.16 6.68
C ALA A 329 -23.76 -7.63 6.79
N ASP A 330 -24.89 -7.88 7.45
CA ASP A 330 -25.50 -9.21 7.60
C ASP A 330 -26.38 -9.58 6.40
N LYS A 331 -26.39 -8.75 5.35
CA LYS A 331 -27.20 -8.87 4.14
C LYS A 331 -28.72 -8.76 4.43
N GLU A 332 -29.08 -8.21 5.57
CA GLU A 332 -30.47 -7.90 5.84
C GLU A 332 -30.92 -6.69 5.02
N ARG A 333 -32.07 -6.86 4.37
CA ARG A 333 -32.68 -5.85 3.54
C ARG A 333 -33.78 -5.12 4.31
N ARG A 334 -33.67 -3.80 4.37
CA ARG A 334 -34.70 -2.94 4.96
C ARG A 334 -35.24 -1.97 3.91
N GLU A 335 -36.56 -1.82 3.86
CA GLU A 335 -37.24 -0.95 2.92
C GLU A 335 -37.63 0.37 3.60
N TYR A 336 -37.45 1.45 2.87
CA TYR A 336 -37.77 2.79 3.32
C TYR A 336 -38.68 3.47 2.29
N SER A 337 -39.66 4.22 2.81
CA SER A 337 -40.47 5.16 2.02
C SER A 337 -40.29 6.55 2.59
N ASP A 338 -40.18 7.52 1.71
CA ASP A 338 -39.98 8.93 2.05
C ASP A 338 -38.82 9.19 3.02
N VAL A 339 -37.64 8.70 2.68
CA VAL A 339 -36.42 8.77 3.49
C VAL A 339 -35.53 9.93 3.06
N GLU A 340 -34.85 10.57 4.00
CA GLU A 340 -33.78 11.54 3.69
C GLU A 340 -32.49 10.81 3.37
N GLY A 341 -31.83 11.21 2.28
CA GLY A 341 -30.49 10.75 1.90
C GLY A 341 -29.56 11.92 1.63
N ALA A 342 -28.38 11.91 2.25
CA ALA A 342 -27.31 12.84 1.92
C ALA A 342 -26.36 12.21 0.89
N THR A 343 -25.77 13.02 0.01
CA THR A 343 -24.71 12.49 -0.86
C THR A 343 -23.49 12.06 -0.01
N ALA A 344 -22.75 11.09 -0.48
CA ALA A 344 -21.56 10.65 0.24
C ALA A 344 -20.52 11.77 0.39
N TYR A 345 -20.44 12.70 -0.55
CA TYR A 345 -19.62 13.91 -0.38
C TYR A 345 -20.12 14.79 0.77
N GLU A 346 -21.41 14.98 0.88
CA GLU A 346 -22.03 15.75 1.99
C GLU A 346 -21.72 15.07 3.35
N MET A 347 -21.77 13.75 3.40
CA MET A 347 -21.38 12.99 4.58
C MET A 347 -19.89 13.17 4.92
N LEU A 348 -19.01 13.21 3.91
CA LEU A 348 -17.61 13.52 4.13
C LEU A 348 -17.44 14.91 4.75
N VAL A 349 -18.10 15.93 4.22
CA VAL A 349 -18.02 17.30 4.73
C VAL A 349 -18.41 17.33 6.21
N ARG A 350 -19.57 16.74 6.56
CA ARG A 350 -20.04 16.67 7.95
C ARG A 350 -19.07 15.93 8.86
N HIS A 351 -18.46 14.86 8.38
CA HIS A 351 -17.49 14.09 9.16
C HIS A 351 -16.20 14.88 9.41
N ILE A 352 -15.72 15.59 8.41
CA ILE A 352 -14.43 16.31 8.43
C ILE A 352 -14.53 17.67 9.13
N GLU A 353 -15.70 18.25 9.26
CA GLU A 353 -15.91 19.58 9.83
C GLU A 353 -15.19 19.81 11.17
N LYS A 354 -15.15 18.81 12.03
CA LYS A 354 -14.50 18.86 13.34
C LYS A 354 -12.97 18.83 13.32
N TYR A 355 -12.35 18.42 12.20
CA TYR A 355 -10.89 18.23 12.10
C TYR A 355 -10.20 19.49 11.56
N THR A 356 -10.41 20.62 12.23
CA THR A 356 -9.86 21.92 11.82
C THR A 356 -8.33 21.97 11.89
N PRO A 357 -7.68 22.89 11.18
CA PRO A 357 -6.24 23.11 11.32
C PRO A 357 -5.78 23.41 12.76
N GLU A 358 -6.60 24.09 13.56
CA GLU A 358 -6.33 24.38 14.98
C GLU A 358 -6.37 23.10 15.84
N TRP A 359 -7.36 22.23 15.57
CA TRP A 359 -7.40 20.92 16.19
C TRP A 359 -6.14 20.12 15.85
N ALA A 360 -5.73 20.10 14.60
CA ALA A 360 -4.54 19.38 14.15
C ALA A 360 -3.26 19.96 14.75
N GLU A 361 -3.12 21.30 14.82
CA GLU A 361 -1.96 21.96 15.46
C GLU A 361 -1.77 21.48 16.88
N SER A 362 -2.85 21.34 17.65
CA SER A 362 -2.78 20.88 19.05
C SER A 362 -2.24 19.44 19.18
N ILE A 363 -2.36 18.64 18.14
CA ILE A 363 -1.96 17.22 18.11
C ILE A 363 -0.59 17.04 17.48
N CYS A 364 -0.36 17.64 16.32
CA CYS A 364 0.79 17.33 15.48
C CYS A 364 1.91 18.39 15.54
N ASP A 365 1.71 19.50 16.23
CA ASP A 365 2.63 20.65 16.37
C ASP A 365 2.87 21.41 15.04
N VAL A 366 2.17 21.08 13.96
CA VAL A 366 2.22 21.85 12.71
C VAL A 366 1.24 23.01 12.82
N LYS A 367 1.73 24.23 12.63
CA LYS A 367 0.90 25.44 12.75
C LYS A 367 -0.31 25.43 11.80
N ALA A 368 -1.47 25.81 12.29
CA ALA A 368 -2.70 25.89 11.52
C ALA A 368 -2.54 26.72 10.23
N ALA A 369 -1.84 27.85 10.32
CA ALA A 369 -1.51 28.67 9.16
C ALA A 369 -0.64 27.93 8.12
N THR A 370 0.28 27.09 8.55
CA THR A 370 1.10 26.26 7.66
C THR A 370 0.25 25.18 6.97
N ILE A 371 -0.66 24.56 7.71
CA ILE A 371 -1.60 23.56 7.15
C ILE A 371 -2.46 24.20 6.05
N ARG A 372 -3.07 25.37 6.32
CA ARG A 372 -3.88 26.10 5.32
C ARG A 372 -3.07 26.48 4.10
N ARG A 373 -1.86 26.99 4.28
CA ARG A 373 -0.98 27.35 3.16
C ARG A 373 -0.65 26.14 2.29
N ILE A 374 -0.26 25.01 2.90
CA ILE A 374 0.09 23.79 2.18
C ILE A 374 -1.13 23.24 1.43
N ALA A 375 -2.32 23.26 2.05
CA ALA A 375 -3.55 22.85 1.40
C ALA A 375 -3.91 23.76 0.21
N GLY A 376 -3.76 25.08 0.35
CA GLY A 376 -3.97 26.04 -0.72
C GLY A 376 -2.98 25.85 -1.88
N GLU A 377 -1.68 25.68 -1.59
CA GLU A 377 -0.65 25.40 -2.61
C GLU A 377 -0.91 24.08 -3.34
N TYR A 378 -1.35 23.04 -2.62
CA TYR A 378 -1.73 21.75 -3.20
C TYR A 378 -2.91 21.91 -4.15
N LEU A 379 -3.96 22.63 -3.75
CA LEU A 379 -5.14 22.88 -4.55
C LEU A 379 -4.82 23.70 -5.80
N GLU A 380 -4.06 24.78 -5.65
CA GLU A 380 -3.62 25.62 -6.77
C GLU A 380 -2.78 24.83 -7.78
N ALA A 381 -1.80 24.06 -7.27
CA ALA A 381 -0.93 23.26 -8.12
C ALA A 381 -1.65 22.09 -8.81
N ALA A 382 -2.85 21.69 -8.35
CA ALA A 382 -3.62 20.59 -8.95
C ALA A 382 -4.02 20.85 -10.41
N GLY A 383 -4.06 22.13 -10.85
CA GLY A 383 -4.31 22.45 -12.25
C GLY A 383 -5.64 21.91 -12.77
N ILE A 384 -6.71 22.00 -11.96
CA ILE A 384 -8.03 21.46 -12.31
C ILE A 384 -8.50 22.10 -13.61
N GLY A 385 -8.78 21.25 -14.63
CA GLY A 385 -9.12 21.69 -15.99
C GLY A 385 -7.94 21.66 -16.97
N GLU A 386 -6.69 21.56 -16.50
CA GLU A 386 -5.53 21.38 -17.39
C GLU A 386 -5.52 19.99 -18.02
N THR A 387 -4.92 19.92 -19.21
CA THR A 387 -4.73 18.69 -19.98
C THR A 387 -3.30 18.52 -20.44
N ILE A 388 -2.92 17.29 -20.76
CA ILE A 388 -1.64 16.93 -21.35
C ILE A 388 -1.85 15.93 -22.48
N GLU A 389 -1.06 16.04 -23.54
CA GLU A 389 -1.04 15.04 -24.60
C GLU A 389 0.09 14.02 -24.34
N ILE A 390 -0.27 12.75 -24.28
CA ILE A 390 0.66 11.62 -24.14
C ILE A 390 0.27 10.57 -25.19
N ASP A 391 1.22 10.19 -26.03
CA ASP A 391 1.05 9.20 -27.10
C ASP A 391 -0.19 9.48 -27.99
N GLY A 392 -0.41 10.75 -28.34
CA GLY A 392 -1.52 11.20 -29.17
C GLY A 392 -2.90 11.21 -28.46
N LYS A 393 -2.92 11.03 -27.15
CA LYS A 393 -4.16 11.10 -26.33
C LYS A 393 -4.13 12.32 -25.43
N VAL A 394 -5.19 13.09 -25.45
CA VAL A 394 -5.40 14.20 -24.52
C VAL A 394 -5.99 13.65 -23.22
N LEU A 395 -5.26 13.84 -22.13
CA LEU A 395 -5.59 13.35 -20.78
C LEU A 395 -5.71 14.53 -19.81
N PRO A 396 -6.52 14.42 -18.75
CA PRO A 396 -6.48 15.38 -17.65
C PRO A 396 -5.07 15.41 -17.04
N LEU A 397 -4.54 16.60 -16.76
CA LEU A 397 -3.30 16.78 -16.01
C LEU A 397 -3.62 17.23 -14.59
N ARG A 398 -3.18 16.48 -13.59
CA ARG A 398 -3.38 16.79 -12.18
C ARG A 398 -2.04 16.65 -11.43
N PRO A 399 -1.17 17.66 -11.57
CA PRO A 399 0.25 17.54 -11.22
C PRO A 399 0.52 17.68 -9.70
N VAL A 400 -0.25 17.00 -8.89
CA VAL A 400 -0.10 16.99 -7.44
C VAL A 400 -0.17 15.57 -6.88
N ALA A 401 0.63 15.30 -5.84
CA ALA A 401 0.65 14.01 -5.18
C ALA A 401 0.83 14.13 -3.67
N ILE A 402 0.41 13.09 -2.96
CA ILE A 402 0.76 12.89 -1.54
C ILE A 402 1.36 11.51 -1.42
N THR A 403 2.60 11.43 -0.96
CA THR A 403 3.32 10.17 -0.82
C THR A 403 3.58 9.85 0.64
N LEU A 404 3.38 8.58 1.03
CA LEU A 404 3.51 8.13 2.41
C LEU A 404 4.69 7.18 2.56
N GLY A 405 5.51 7.41 3.58
CA GLY A 405 6.59 6.51 3.94
C GLY A 405 6.13 5.32 4.77
N LYS A 406 7.02 4.33 4.90
CA LYS A 406 6.72 3.11 5.67
C LYS A 406 6.40 3.36 7.14
N SER A 407 6.97 4.40 7.73
CA SER A 407 6.66 4.79 9.11
C SER A 407 5.25 5.35 9.28
N VAL A 408 4.64 5.81 8.20
CA VAL A 408 3.30 6.40 8.16
C VAL A 408 2.27 5.37 7.74
N ASN A 409 2.55 4.60 6.70
CA ASN A 409 1.63 3.61 6.17
C ASN A 409 1.74 2.21 6.83
N ASN A 410 2.36 2.12 8.01
CA ASN A 410 2.41 0.94 8.86
C ASN A 410 2.10 1.31 10.32
N GLY A 411 1.46 0.40 11.06
CA GLY A 411 1.11 0.59 12.46
C GLY A 411 -0.10 1.49 12.67
N TRP A 412 -0.20 2.07 13.84
CA TRP A 412 -1.31 2.93 14.22
C TRP A 412 -1.44 4.16 13.30
N GLY A 413 -2.66 4.46 12.87
CA GLY A 413 -2.97 5.57 11.97
C GLY A 413 -2.62 5.33 10.50
N ALA A 414 -2.08 4.16 10.16
CA ALA A 414 -1.64 3.87 8.79
C ALA A 414 -2.80 3.77 7.81
N TYR A 415 -3.87 3.15 8.24
CA TYR A 415 -5.08 3.00 7.44
C TYR A 415 -5.69 4.37 7.13
N GLU A 416 -5.85 5.17 8.15
CA GLU A 416 -6.40 6.53 8.09
C GLU A 416 -5.52 7.45 7.22
N CYS A 417 -4.19 7.30 7.28
CA CYS A 417 -3.28 8.05 6.41
C CYS A 417 -3.45 7.67 4.94
N CYS A 418 -3.57 6.38 4.63
CA CYS A 418 -3.77 5.92 3.26
C CYS A 418 -5.14 6.33 2.72
N TRP A 419 -6.17 6.27 3.56
CA TRP A 419 -7.49 6.79 3.25
C TRP A 419 -7.44 8.29 2.95
N ALA A 420 -6.89 9.09 3.86
CA ALA A 420 -6.81 10.54 3.70
C ALA A 420 -6.03 10.95 2.43
N ARG A 421 -4.93 10.26 2.12
CA ARG A 421 -4.19 10.45 0.87
C ARG A 421 -5.10 10.22 -0.35
N THR A 422 -5.86 9.13 -0.34
CA THR A 422 -6.75 8.76 -1.44
C THR A 422 -7.87 9.78 -1.61
N VAL A 423 -8.47 10.22 -0.50
CA VAL A 423 -9.48 11.28 -0.49
C VAL A 423 -8.93 12.58 -1.06
N LEU A 424 -7.79 13.06 -0.55
CA LEU A 424 -7.15 14.28 -1.02
C LEU A 424 -6.84 14.23 -2.52
N ALA A 425 -6.39 13.09 -3.02
CA ALA A 425 -6.16 12.90 -4.45
C ALA A 425 -7.47 12.87 -5.25
N ALA A 426 -8.54 12.25 -4.73
CA ALA A 426 -9.85 12.23 -5.37
C ALA A 426 -10.49 13.61 -5.46
N LEU A 427 -10.37 14.43 -4.40
CA LEU A 427 -10.94 15.78 -4.35
C LEU A 427 -10.43 16.68 -5.48
N VAL A 428 -9.21 16.46 -5.92
CA VAL A 428 -8.59 17.24 -7.01
C VAL A 428 -8.43 16.45 -8.31
N GLY A 429 -8.98 15.22 -8.39
CA GLY A 429 -8.91 14.38 -9.59
C GLY A 429 -7.53 13.77 -9.87
N ALA A 430 -6.64 13.69 -8.89
CA ALA A 430 -5.26 13.25 -9.07
C ALA A 430 -5.05 11.72 -8.99
N LEU A 431 -6.12 10.93 -8.88
CA LEU A 431 -6.04 9.47 -8.92
C LEU A 431 -5.92 8.97 -10.36
N GLU A 432 -4.85 8.24 -10.68
CA GLU A 432 -4.56 7.64 -11.99
C GLU A 432 -4.53 8.64 -13.17
N ASN A 433 -4.36 9.92 -12.88
CA ASN A 433 -4.16 10.95 -13.89
C ASN A 433 -2.68 11.39 -13.95
N PRO A 434 -2.15 11.74 -15.13
CA PRO A 434 -0.80 12.28 -15.27
C PRO A 434 -0.48 13.39 -14.29
N GLY A 435 0.70 13.32 -13.68
CA GLY A 435 1.17 14.24 -12.65
C GLY A 435 0.70 13.91 -11.23
N GLY A 436 -0.31 13.03 -11.08
CA GLY A 436 -0.92 12.65 -9.81
C GLY A 436 -0.33 11.41 -9.18
N LEU A 437 -1.19 10.66 -8.50
CA LEU A 437 -0.88 9.38 -7.89
C LEU A 437 -1.19 8.24 -8.87
N LEU A 438 -0.16 7.49 -9.23
CA LEU A 438 -0.28 6.36 -10.15
C LEU A 438 0.01 5.04 -9.44
N GLY A 439 -0.77 4.03 -9.79
CA GLY A 439 -0.46 2.66 -9.44
C GLY A 439 0.82 2.20 -10.14
N THR A 440 1.77 1.76 -9.35
CA THR A 440 3.07 1.26 -9.84
C THR A 440 3.14 -0.26 -9.66
N THR A 441 4.26 -0.86 -9.66
CA THR A 441 4.48 -2.27 -9.34
C THR A 441 3.43 -3.23 -9.91
N VAL A 442 3.42 -3.35 -11.20
CA VAL A 442 2.64 -4.38 -11.90
C VAL A 442 3.17 -5.75 -11.50
N ARG A 443 2.30 -6.69 -11.21
CA ARG A 443 2.71 -8.07 -10.92
C ARG A 443 3.36 -8.69 -12.14
N LEU A 444 4.53 -9.27 -11.96
CA LEU A 444 5.30 -9.87 -13.04
C LEU A 444 4.58 -11.02 -13.75
N ASN A 445 3.67 -11.69 -13.06
CA ASN A 445 2.88 -12.80 -13.59
C ASN A 445 1.54 -12.36 -14.20
N LYS A 446 1.27 -11.07 -14.27
CA LYS A 446 0.07 -10.50 -14.92
C LYS A 446 0.47 -9.78 -16.18
N THR A 447 -0.28 -10.05 -17.24
CA THR A 447 -0.09 -9.38 -18.51
C THR A 447 -0.73 -7.99 -18.52
N ARG A 448 -0.44 -7.25 -19.56
CA ARG A 448 -0.91 -5.88 -19.81
C ARG A 448 -2.40 -5.63 -19.56
N ASP A 449 -3.25 -6.63 -19.85
CA ASP A 449 -4.70 -6.45 -19.88
C ASP A 449 -5.35 -6.55 -18.49
N ASN A 450 -4.61 -7.11 -17.53
CA ASN A 450 -5.08 -7.33 -16.17
C ASN A 450 -3.98 -7.09 -15.15
N ARG A 451 -3.80 -5.85 -14.76
CA ARG A 451 -2.87 -5.51 -13.68
C ARG A 451 -3.29 -6.18 -12.37
N HIS A 452 -4.59 -6.19 -12.10
CA HIS A 452 -5.17 -6.88 -10.96
C HIS A 452 -6.55 -7.42 -11.31
N LEU A 453 -6.71 -8.73 -11.21
CA LEU A 453 -7.99 -9.41 -11.42
C LEU A 453 -8.83 -9.47 -10.14
N SER A 454 -8.25 -9.07 -9.01
CA SER A 454 -8.91 -9.19 -7.72
C SER A 454 -10.00 -8.15 -7.48
N VAL A 455 -10.07 -7.13 -8.30
CA VAL A 455 -11.06 -6.05 -8.14
C VAL A 455 -11.71 -5.74 -9.49
N ALA A 456 -13.03 -5.70 -9.52
CA ALA A 456 -13.83 -5.31 -10.68
C ALA A 456 -15.11 -4.60 -10.24
N PRO A 457 -15.73 -3.77 -11.09
CA PRO A 457 -17.05 -3.22 -10.80
C PRO A 457 -18.10 -4.35 -10.78
N GLY A 458 -18.94 -4.36 -9.76
CA GLY A 458 -20.09 -5.25 -9.66
C GLY A 458 -21.30 -4.69 -10.41
N GLU A 459 -22.26 -5.55 -10.72
CA GLU A 459 -23.51 -5.16 -11.38
C GLU A 459 -24.37 -4.25 -10.50
N ASP A 460 -24.22 -4.36 -9.21
CA ASP A 460 -24.92 -3.56 -8.20
C ASP A 460 -24.32 -2.16 -7.99
N GLY A 461 -23.27 -1.80 -8.72
CA GLY A 461 -22.64 -0.48 -8.65
C GLY A 461 -21.53 -0.33 -7.60
N PHE A 462 -21.18 -1.43 -6.91
CA PHE A 462 -20.06 -1.46 -5.98
C PHE A 462 -18.89 -2.22 -6.58
N MET A 463 -17.71 -2.01 -6.02
CA MET A 463 -16.56 -2.84 -6.38
C MET A 463 -16.70 -4.23 -5.78
N VAL A 464 -16.42 -5.23 -6.59
CA VAL A 464 -16.36 -6.62 -6.17
C VAL A 464 -14.90 -7.04 -6.14
N GLN A 465 -14.48 -7.69 -5.07
CA GLN A 465 -13.17 -8.29 -4.99
C GLN A 465 -13.25 -9.79 -5.28
N TYR A 466 -12.51 -10.20 -6.29
CA TYR A 466 -12.35 -11.60 -6.63
C TYR A 466 -11.07 -12.13 -5.98
N PHE A 467 -11.23 -12.97 -5.00
CA PHE A 467 -10.14 -13.79 -4.51
C PHE A 467 -9.96 -14.98 -5.44
N ASN A 468 -8.87 -15.67 -5.28
CA ASN A 468 -8.56 -16.82 -6.08
C ASN A 468 -9.79 -17.71 -6.35
N PRO A 469 -9.93 -18.29 -7.53
CA PRO A 469 -11.04 -19.19 -7.89
C PRO A 469 -11.14 -20.48 -7.05
N THR A 470 -10.32 -20.65 -6.04
CA THR A 470 -10.41 -21.76 -5.10
C THR A 470 -11.74 -21.73 -4.39
N SER A 471 -12.54 -22.77 -4.57
CA SER A 471 -13.82 -22.91 -3.89
C SER A 471 -13.63 -23.06 -2.37
N LYS A 472 -14.67 -22.80 -1.61
CA LYS A 472 -14.67 -23.06 -0.14
C LYS A 472 -14.28 -24.50 0.16
N GLU A 473 -14.83 -25.44 -0.61
CA GLU A 473 -14.55 -26.86 -0.46
C GLU A 473 -13.07 -27.17 -0.74
N GLU A 474 -12.53 -26.67 -1.83
CA GLU A 474 -11.11 -26.83 -2.15
C GLU A 474 -10.22 -26.20 -1.07
N TRP A 475 -10.58 -25.03 -0.59
CA TRP A 475 -9.90 -24.36 0.50
C TRP A 475 -9.84 -25.20 1.77
N GLN A 476 -10.96 -25.80 2.16
CA GLN A 476 -11.05 -26.61 3.38
C GLN A 476 -10.38 -27.98 3.26
N THR A 477 -10.47 -28.60 2.09
CA THR A 477 -10.02 -29.98 1.86
C THR A 477 -8.57 -30.10 1.40
N ARG A 478 -7.95 -28.98 0.98
CA ARG A 478 -6.57 -28.98 0.46
C ARG A 478 -5.64 -28.05 1.28
N PRO A 479 -5.22 -28.47 2.47
CA PRO A 479 -4.37 -27.63 3.32
C PRO A 479 -3.05 -27.20 2.65
N ALA A 480 -2.43 -28.09 1.86
CA ALA A 480 -1.21 -27.76 1.13
C ALA A 480 -1.43 -26.67 0.08
N THR A 481 -2.53 -26.74 -0.67
CA THR A 481 -2.91 -25.70 -1.62
C THR A 481 -3.14 -24.37 -0.92
N ARG A 482 -3.81 -24.40 0.22
CA ARG A 482 -4.02 -23.21 1.04
C ARG A 482 -2.73 -22.55 1.48
N ASN A 483 -1.77 -23.33 1.98
CA ASN A 483 -0.46 -22.82 2.35
C ASN A 483 0.29 -22.24 1.15
N LEU A 484 0.20 -22.88 0.01
CA LEU A 484 0.78 -22.38 -1.23
C LEU A 484 0.18 -21.02 -1.60
N HIS A 485 -1.12 -20.84 -1.46
CA HIS A 485 -1.77 -19.56 -1.67
C HIS A 485 -1.26 -18.49 -0.71
N GLN A 486 -1.11 -18.81 0.54
CA GLN A 486 -0.58 -17.87 1.54
C GLN A 486 0.82 -17.38 1.22
N THR A 487 1.63 -18.18 0.57
CA THR A 487 3.05 -17.92 0.36
C THR A 487 3.41 -17.51 -1.07
N LEU A 488 2.81 -18.13 -2.06
CA LEU A 488 3.15 -17.89 -3.47
C LEU A 488 2.26 -16.86 -4.13
N VAL A 489 1.07 -16.72 -3.62
CA VAL A 489 0.16 -15.81 -4.23
C VAL A 489 0.41 -14.40 -3.76
N PRO A 490 0.42 -13.45 -4.66
CA PRO A 490 0.69 -12.07 -4.30
C PRO A 490 -0.23 -11.62 -3.18
N ILE A 491 0.38 -11.02 -2.21
CA ILE A 491 -0.18 -10.57 -0.94
C ILE A 491 -1.60 -10.04 -1.07
N VAL A 492 -1.87 -9.29 -2.08
CA VAL A 492 -3.13 -8.56 -2.19
C VAL A 492 -4.23 -9.38 -2.86
N GLY A 493 -3.94 -10.22 -3.83
CA GLY A 493 -4.96 -11.03 -4.49
C GLY A 493 -5.46 -12.23 -3.68
N HIS A 494 -4.88 -12.49 -2.51
CA HIS A 494 -5.15 -13.68 -1.72
C HIS A 494 -5.26 -13.40 -0.24
N ASN A 495 -5.62 -12.19 0.08
CA ASN A 495 -5.76 -11.73 1.44
C ASN A 495 -6.80 -12.53 2.23
N GLY A 496 -7.84 -13.03 1.56
CA GLY A 496 -8.80 -13.91 2.21
C GLY A 496 -8.18 -15.18 2.76
N ALA A 497 -7.26 -15.82 1.99
CA ALA A 497 -6.51 -16.97 2.46
C ALA A 497 -5.67 -16.65 3.70
N TRP A 498 -5.02 -15.51 3.68
CA TRP A 498 -4.26 -15.05 4.83
C TRP A 498 -5.13 -14.73 6.02
N SER A 499 -6.24 -14.08 5.78
CA SER A 499 -7.18 -13.71 6.81
C SER A 499 -7.64 -14.92 7.59
N GLN A 500 -7.91 -16.01 6.91
CA GLN A 500 -8.31 -17.25 7.58
C GLN A 500 -7.18 -17.91 8.37
N ALA A 501 -5.97 -17.88 7.83
CA ALA A 501 -4.82 -18.43 8.54
C ALA A 501 -4.42 -17.61 9.76
N LEU A 502 -4.62 -16.30 9.70
CA LEU A 502 -4.24 -15.37 10.76
C LEU A 502 -5.33 -15.15 11.80
N GLY A 503 -6.52 -15.71 11.60
CA GLY A 503 -7.69 -15.46 12.44
C GLY A 503 -8.22 -14.03 12.25
N PRO A 504 -9.02 -13.50 13.18
CA PRO A 504 -9.62 -12.19 13.08
C PRO A 504 -8.57 -11.09 13.15
N THR A 505 -7.96 -10.81 12.01
CA THR A 505 -7.11 -9.64 11.79
C THR A 505 -7.96 -8.53 11.20
N GLN A 506 -7.46 -7.31 11.19
CA GLN A 506 -8.13 -6.22 10.51
C GLN A 506 -8.33 -6.52 9.02
N LEU A 507 -7.41 -7.23 8.40
CA LEU A 507 -7.55 -7.67 7.03
C LEU A 507 -8.63 -8.75 6.88
N ALA A 508 -8.65 -9.74 7.77
CA ALA A 508 -9.70 -10.76 7.83
C ALA A 508 -11.08 -10.12 7.98
N TRP A 509 -11.16 -9.16 8.85
CA TRP A 509 -12.39 -8.43 9.08
C TRP A 509 -12.85 -7.65 7.84
N MET A 510 -11.96 -7.00 7.13
CA MET A 510 -12.27 -6.24 5.92
C MET A 510 -12.78 -7.11 4.78
N PHE A 511 -12.19 -8.27 4.63
CA PHE A 511 -12.59 -9.21 3.57
C PHE A 511 -13.58 -10.24 4.07
N GLN A 512 -13.86 -10.16 5.28
CA GLN A 512 -14.75 -10.95 6.01
C GLN A 512 -14.61 -12.37 5.85
N ASP A 513 -13.51 -13.02 6.09
CA ASP A 513 -14.29 -13.93 6.13
C ASP A 513 -14.08 -15.30 6.47
N GLU A 514 -14.91 -15.60 7.31
CA GLU A 514 -15.37 -16.92 7.64
C GLU A 514 -15.94 -17.73 6.47
N ARG A 515 -16.24 -17.04 5.33
CA ARG A 515 -16.95 -17.67 4.21
C ARG A 515 -16.29 -17.40 2.87
N PRO A 516 -15.21 -18.13 2.52
CA PRO A 516 -14.52 -17.91 1.25
C PRO A 516 -15.39 -18.04 0.00
N ALA A 517 -16.50 -18.74 0.09
CA ALA A 517 -17.44 -18.88 -1.02
C ALA A 517 -18.17 -17.58 -1.37
N ASP A 518 -18.24 -16.67 -0.41
CA ASP A 518 -18.93 -15.37 -0.54
C ASP A 518 -17.96 -14.22 -0.81
N TRP A 519 -16.79 -14.50 -1.33
CA TRP A 519 -15.75 -13.49 -1.55
C TRP A 519 -16.04 -12.50 -2.68
N ASN A 520 -17.17 -12.62 -3.32
CA ASN A 520 -17.71 -11.63 -4.23
C ASN A 520 -18.57 -10.59 -3.50
N LEU A 521 -18.26 -10.32 -2.25
CA LEU A 521 -18.92 -9.24 -1.52
C LEU A 521 -18.58 -7.89 -2.16
N PRO A 522 -19.56 -7.00 -2.25
CA PRO A 522 -19.29 -5.63 -2.63
C PRO A 522 -18.25 -5.02 -1.71
N MET A 523 -17.20 -4.46 -2.29
CA MET A 523 -16.17 -3.80 -1.51
C MET A 523 -16.63 -2.42 -1.09
N PRO A 524 -16.17 -1.94 0.09
CA PRO A 524 -16.47 -0.58 0.50
C PRO A 524 -16.04 0.41 -0.57
N THR A 525 -16.91 1.31 -0.90
CA THR A 525 -16.59 2.48 -1.70
C THR A 525 -15.93 3.53 -0.80
N LEU A 526 -15.46 4.63 -1.40
CA LEU A 526 -14.88 5.71 -0.60
C LEU A 526 -15.76 6.13 0.60
N PRO A 527 -17.09 6.32 0.45
CA PRO A 527 -17.93 6.65 1.61
C PRO A 527 -17.99 5.56 2.68
N ASP A 528 -18.02 4.29 2.31
CA ASP A 528 -18.03 3.20 3.30
C ASP A 528 -16.74 3.16 4.13
N VAL A 529 -15.64 3.56 3.52
CA VAL A 529 -14.36 3.69 4.23
C VAL A 529 -14.34 4.93 5.13
N TRP A 530 -15.17 5.91 4.84
CA TRP A 530 -15.24 7.15 5.63
C TRP A 530 -16.15 7.06 6.83
N LEU A 531 -17.13 6.19 6.78
CA LEU A 531 -18.10 5.98 7.85
C LEU A 531 -17.66 4.83 8.77
#